data_c2fc66a015e5968000a97bed4500ad0e
#
_entry.id   c2fc66a015e5968000a97bed4500ad0e
#
_cell.length_a   1.000
_cell.length_b   1.000
_cell.length_c   1.000
_cell.angle_alpha   90.00
_cell.angle_beta   90.00
_cell.angle_gamma   90.00
#
_symmetry.space_group_name_H-M   'P 1'
#
loop_
_entity.id
_entity.type
_entity.pdbx_description
1 polymer ?
#
loop_
_entity_poly.entity_id
_entity_poly.type
_entity_poly.pdbx_seq_one_letter_code
_entity_poly.pdbx_strand_id
1 'polypeptide(L)'
;KTHLSEIMTALHREGATTKTQKNCKTKSALKNMVFPDNFYSTTNNHTAIYHNNKWINVDNMMMDKCIVVKGNNAKCVPIREVKKGDKVVVGEEGIKVSTPERPREGMNVFQFMGSGSSSERPTQHIARKVAEDIMNTKKNKGKIVLVGGPAIVHTGAADAVAKMIKTGHINAVLAGNALAVHDVEYATLGTSLGMKVKDGTLAVRGHRNHMDAINSVFKAGSLKKMVQQKK
;
A
#
# COMPACT_ATOMS: atom_id res chain seq x y z
N LYS A 1 5.26 26.48 32.38
CA LYS A 1 4.37 27.16 31.38
C LYS A 1 5.10 28.31 30.67
N THR A 2 6.02 29.01 31.33
CA THR A 2 6.81 30.13 30.79
C THR A 2 7.74 29.71 29.64
N HIS A 3 8.44 28.59 29.76
CA HIS A 3 9.39 28.15 28.74
C HIS A 3 8.72 27.73 27.39
N LEU A 4 7.48 27.25 27.39
CA LEU A 4 6.80 26.89 26.15
C LEU A 4 6.47 28.15 25.34
N SER A 5 6.05 29.23 25.96
CA SER A 5 5.77 30.51 25.31
C SER A 5 7.02 31.11 24.67
N GLU A 6 8.16 31.05 25.34
CA GLU A 6 9.45 31.55 24.84
C GLU A 6 9.93 30.73 23.64
N ILE A 7 9.84 29.40 23.71
CA ILE A 7 10.18 28.49 22.60
C ILE A 7 9.30 28.76 21.40
N MET A 8 7.98 28.91 21.59
CA MET A 8 7.04 29.21 20.52
C MET A 8 7.34 30.56 19.87
N THR A 9 7.69 31.56 20.67
CA THR A 9 8.07 32.88 20.16
C THR A 9 9.36 32.84 19.35
N ALA A 10 10.36 32.06 19.78
CA ALA A 10 11.59 31.88 19.05
C ALA A 10 11.36 31.16 17.72
N LEU A 11 10.57 30.08 17.73
CA LEU A 11 10.20 29.33 16.50
C LEU A 11 9.42 30.20 15.50
N HIS A 12 8.52 31.05 15.97
CA HIS A 12 7.80 32.00 15.10
C HIS A 12 8.74 33.03 14.44
N ARG A 13 9.78 33.49 15.14
CA ARG A 13 10.80 34.39 14.56
C ARG A 13 11.58 33.73 13.43
N GLU A 14 11.81 32.42 13.54
CA GLU A 14 12.46 31.60 12.51
C GLU A 14 11.48 31.14 11.38
N GLY A 15 10.27 31.70 11.33
CA GLY A 15 9.30 31.42 10.28
C GLY A 15 8.41 30.17 10.49
N ALA A 16 8.49 29.54 11.65
CA ALA A 16 7.58 28.45 11.98
C ALA A 16 6.16 29.00 12.22
N THR A 17 5.16 28.32 11.68
CA THR A 17 3.74 28.67 11.89
C THR A 17 3.04 27.57 12.68
N THR A 18 2.24 27.95 13.67
CA THR A 18 1.35 27.01 14.36
C THR A 18 0.14 26.72 13.45
N LYS A 19 -0.04 25.47 13.10
CA LYS A 19 -1.30 25.05 12.47
C LYS A 19 -2.39 25.03 13.54
N THR A 20 -3.46 25.81 13.30
CA THR A 20 -4.71 25.67 14.08
C THR A 20 -5.19 24.22 14.01
N GLN A 21 -5.46 23.62 15.14
CA GLN A 21 -6.01 22.25 15.19
C GLN A 21 -7.38 22.25 14.53
N LYS A 22 -7.52 21.40 13.52
CA LYS A 22 -8.80 21.21 12.82
C LYS A 22 -9.33 19.81 13.13
N ASN A 23 -10.65 19.71 13.29
CA ASN A 23 -11.29 18.43 13.42
C ASN A 23 -10.98 17.51 12.22
N CYS A 24 -10.77 16.23 12.48
CA CYS A 24 -10.66 15.25 11.40
C CYS A 24 -11.96 15.20 10.60
N LYS A 25 -11.82 15.00 9.29
CA LYS A 25 -12.97 14.82 8.40
C LYS A 25 -13.38 13.36 8.38
N THR A 26 -14.69 13.11 8.30
CA THR A 26 -15.22 11.75 8.14
C THR A 26 -16.17 11.67 6.96
N LYS A 27 -16.21 10.52 6.31
CA LYS A 27 -17.20 10.17 5.29
C LYS A 27 -17.88 8.86 5.65
N SER A 28 -19.17 8.74 5.33
CA SER A 28 -19.89 7.48 5.52
C SER A 28 -19.48 6.45 4.46
N ALA A 29 -19.25 5.22 4.89
CA ALA A 29 -19.09 4.09 3.99
C ALA A 29 -20.42 3.84 3.24
N LEU A 30 -20.38 3.81 1.90
CA LEU A 30 -21.58 3.66 1.07
C LEU A 30 -22.05 2.21 0.98
N LYS A 31 -21.14 1.25 1.20
CA LYS A 31 -21.40 -0.20 1.14
C LYS A 31 -20.61 -0.90 2.25
N ASN A 32 -21.03 -2.12 2.59
CA ASN A 32 -20.21 -3.01 3.40
C ASN A 32 -18.89 -3.33 2.69
N MET A 33 -17.81 -3.46 3.46
CA MET A 33 -16.48 -3.83 2.98
C MET A 33 -15.90 -2.85 1.94
N VAL A 34 -16.29 -1.56 1.97
CA VAL A 34 -15.81 -0.53 1.06
C VAL A 34 -15.44 0.71 1.87
N PHE A 35 -14.19 1.15 1.72
CA PHE A 35 -13.75 2.43 2.27
C PHE A 35 -14.25 3.58 1.39
N PRO A 36 -14.63 4.73 1.98
CA PRO A 36 -14.89 5.95 1.22
C PRO A 36 -13.60 6.46 0.56
N ASP A 37 -13.77 7.24 -0.49
CA ASP A 37 -12.63 7.86 -1.17
C ASP A 37 -11.84 8.77 -0.23
N ASN A 38 -10.51 8.74 -0.40
CA ASN A 38 -9.55 9.47 0.43
C ASN A 38 -9.54 9.04 1.92
N PHE A 39 -9.91 7.79 2.21
CA PHE A 39 -9.81 7.26 3.57
C PHE A 39 -8.37 7.38 4.09
N TYR A 40 -8.22 7.49 5.41
CA TYR A 40 -6.91 7.44 6.06
C TYR A 40 -6.48 5.99 6.27
N SER A 41 -5.34 5.60 5.67
CA SER A 41 -4.75 4.28 5.89
C SER A 41 -3.86 4.31 7.13
N THR A 42 -4.12 3.42 8.07
CA THR A 42 -3.43 3.35 9.36
C THR A 42 -2.06 2.70 9.26
N THR A 43 -1.20 3.00 10.22
CA THR A 43 0.07 2.31 10.50
C THR A 43 -0.03 1.54 11.82
N ASN A 44 1.04 0.85 12.21
CA ASN A 44 1.14 0.23 13.55
C ASN A 44 1.44 1.24 14.67
N ASN A 45 1.68 2.51 14.34
CA ASN A 45 2.05 3.53 15.30
C ASN A 45 0.82 4.03 16.05
N HIS A 46 1.04 4.42 17.30
CA HIS A 46 0.00 5.03 18.11
C HIS A 46 -0.57 6.27 17.43
N THR A 47 -1.88 6.31 17.25
CA THR A 47 -2.57 7.35 16.51
C THR A 47 -3.70 7.95 17.35
N ALA A 48 -3.82 9.27 17.31
CA ALA A 48 -4.94 10.01 17.86
C ALA A 48 -5.59 10.88 16.77
N ILE A 49 -6.90 11.08 16.87
CA ILE A 49 -7.66 11.97 15.99
C ILE A 49 -8.23 13.14 16.79
N TYR A 50 -8.28 14.31 16.18
CA TYR A 50 -8.95 15.49 16.77
C TYR A 50 -10.39 15.51 16.28
N HIS A 51 -11.32 15.26 17.19
CA HIS A 51 -12.75 15.15 16.88
C HIS A 51 -13.58 15.76 18.01
N ASN A 52 -14.59 16.54 17.66
CA ASN A 52 -15.41 17.29 18.64
C ASN A 52 -14.55 18.13 19.61
N ASN A 53 -13.55 18.84 19.05
CA ASN A 53 -12.64 19.74 19.77
C ASN A 53 -11.79 19.06 20.87
N LYS A 54 -11.55 17.76 20.76
CA LYS A 54 -10.65 17.01 21.66
C LYS A 54 -9.88 15.93 20.91
N TRP A 55 -8.72 15.56 21.47
CA TRP A 55 -7.96 14.42 20.99
C TRP A 55 -8.56 13.12 21.51
N ILE A 56 -8.78 12.15 20.62
CA ILE A 56 -9.29 10.83 20.90
C ILE A 56 -8.26 9.82 20.40
N ASN A 57 -7.79 8.94 21.28
CA ASN A 57 -6.90 7.86 20.89
C ASN A 57 -7.67 6.84 20.06
N VAL A 58 -7.00 6.26 19.07
CA VAL A 58 -7.57 5.23 18.22
C VAL A 58 -7.25 3.86 18.82
N ASP A 59 -8.29 3.08 19.09
CA ASP A 59 -8.17 1.74 19.64
C ASP A 59 -7.80 0.71 18.56
N ASN A 60 -7.16 -0.38 18.99
CA ASN A 60 -6.81 -1.53 18.16
C ASN A 60 -5.99 -1.18 16.92
N MET A 61 -4.96 -0.34 17.08
CA MET A 61 -4.10 0.07 15.98
C MET A 61 -3.46 -1.12 15.28
N MET A 62 -3.64 -1.16 13.97
CA MET A 62 -3.04 -2.12 13.05
C MET A 62 -2.76 -1.43 11.72
N MET A 63 -1.72 -1.85 11.02
CA MET A 63 -1.36 -1.35 9.68
C MET A 63 -2.45 -1.71 8.66
N ASP A 64 -2.60 -0.86 7.65
CA ASP A 64 -3.46 -1.09 6.48
C ASP A 64 -4.96 -1.27 6.82
N LYS A 65 -5.44 -0.46 7.71
CA LYS A 65 -6.85 -0.40 8.10
C LYS A 65 -7.39 1.03 7.93
N CYS A 66 -8.65 1.24 8.25
CA CYS A 66 -9.23 2.58 8.38
C CYS A 66 -9.57 2.89 9.85
N ILE A 67 -9.84 4.16 10.14
CA ILE A 67 -10.33 4.59 11.45
C ILE A 67 -11.83 4.86 11.32
N VAL A 68 -12.63 4.15 12.12
CA VAL A 68 -14.09 4.37 12.25
C VAL A 68 -14.36 5.15 13.54
N VAL A 69 -15.16 6.20 13.43
CA VAL A 69 -15.55 7.06 14.55
C VAL A 69 -17.00 6.77 14.93
N LYS A 70 -17.24 6.51 16.22
CA LYS A 70 -18.58 6.33 16.79
C LYS A 70 -18.72 7.19 18.05
N GLY A 71 -19.44 8.30 17.93
CA GLY A 71 -19.54 9.28 19.01
C GLY A 71 -18.18 9.84 19.40
N ASN A 72 -17.74 9.59 20.62
CA ASN A 72 -16.45 10.02 21.15
C ASN A 72 -15.36 8.93 21.11
N ASN A 73 -15.61 7.81 20.44
CA ASN A 73 -14.66 6.70 20.33
C ASN A 73 -14.17 6.55 18.90
N ALA A 74 -12.91 6.21 18.73
CA ALA A 74 -12.29 5.93 17.44
C ALA A 74 -11.63 4.55 17.49
N LYS A 75 -11.85 3.73 16.46
CA LYS A 75 -11.30 2.38 16.41
C LYS A 75 -10.72 2.09 15.03
N CYS A 76 -9.60 1.39 15.00
CA CYS A 76 -9.00 0.85 13.79
C CYS A 76 -9.80 -0.38 13.33
N VAL A 77 -10.24 -0.39 12.06
CA VAL A 77 -11.16 -1.40 11.52
C VAL A 77 -10.66 -1.92 10.17
N PRO A 78 -10.51 -3.23 9.99
CA PRO A 78 -10.16 -3.81 8.70
C PRO A 78 -11.31 -3.69 7.69
N ILE A 79 -10.99 -3.64 6.40
CA ILE A 79 -11.98 -3.44 5.32
C ILE A 79 -13.15 -4.42 5.39
N ARG A 80 -12.90 -5.69 5.75
CA ARG A 80 -13.93 -6.74 5.85
C ARG A 80 -14.98 -6.48 6.94
N GLU A 81 -14.66 -5.64 7.92
CA GLU A 81 -15.53 -5.33 9.07
C GLU A 81 -16.27 -3.99 8.91
N VAL A 82 -15.91 -3.21 7.88
CA VAL A 82 -16.59 -1.94 7.59
C VAL A 82 -18.02 -2.19 7.15
N LYS A 83 -18.95 -1.51 7.78
CA LYS A 83 -20.39 -1.57 7.49
C LYS A 83 -20.85 -0.30 6.77
N LYS A 84 -21.88 -0.45 5.94
CA LYS A 84 -22.57 0.71 5.35
C LYS A 84 -23.01 1.68 6.46
N GLY A 85 -22.67 2.96 6.27
CA GLY A 85 -23.01 4.02 7.26
C GLY A 85 -21.91 4.30 8.28
N ASP A 86 -20.88 3.45 8.43
CA ASP A 86 -19.75 3.73 9.32
C ASP A 86 -19.07 5.04 8.92
N LYS A 87 -18.80 5.91 9.91
CA LYS A 87 -18.08 7.17 9.74
C LYS A 87 -16.58 6.90 9.72
N VAL A 88 -16.01 6.89 8.53
CA VAL A 88 -14.58 6.62 8.30
C VAL A 88 -13.81 7.93 8.18
N VAL A 89 -12.68 8.03 8.85
CA VAL A 89 -11.77 9.19 8.77
C VAL A 89 -11.16 9.28 7.38
N VAL A 90 -11.19 10.49 6.81
CA VAL A 90 -10.67 10.79 5.46
C VAL A 90 -9.69 11.98 5.50
N GLY A 91 -8.70 11.94 4.60
CA GLY A 91 -7.64 12.95 4.58
C GLY A 91 -6.64 12.76 5.73
N GLU A 92 -5.87 13.78 6.02
CA GLU A 92 -4.81 13.76 7.04
C GLU A 92 -4.98 14.84 8.11
N GLU A 93 -5.96 15.73 7.94
CA GLU A 93 -6.24 16.80 8.90
C GLU A 93 -6.79 16.22 10.21
N GLY A 94 -6.31 16.75 11.32
CA GLY A 94 -6.75 16.32 12.64
C GLY A 94 -6.28 14.93 13.05
N ILE A 95 -5.19 14.44 12.48
CA ILE A 95 -4.59 13.14 12.81
C ILE A 95 -3.18 13.39 13.37
N LYS A 96 -2.87 12.73 14.48
CA LYS A 96 -1.56 12.74 15.11
C LYS A 96 -1.04 11.32 15.24
N VAL A 97 0.09 11.04 14.62
CA VAL A 97 0.78 9.75 14.71
C VAL A 97 2.03 9.92 15.55
N SER A 98 2.20 9.09 16.58
CA SER A 98 3.39 9.03 17.40
C SER A 98 4.33 7.97 16.85
N THR A 99 5.37 8.40 16.13
CA THR A 99 6.39 7.48 15.62
C THR A 99 7.44 7.24 16.70
N PRO A 100 7.93 5.99 16.87
CA PRO A 100 9.07 5.75 17.75
C PRO A 100 10.31 6.50 17.22
N GLU A 101 11.13 6.99 18.13
CA GLU A 101 12.42 7.56 17.77
C GLU A 101 13.26 6.52 17.05
N ARG A 102 13.66 6.81 15.81
CA ARG A 102 14.59 5.95 15.08
C ARG A 102 16.01 6.38 15.37
N PRO A 103 16.95 5.43 15.56
CA PRO A 103 18.37 5.76 15.57
C PRO A 103 18.71 6.52 14.28
N ARG A 104 19.46 7.61 14.36
CA ARG A 104 19.84 8.44 13.20
C ARG A 104 20.86 7.77 12.27
N GLU A 105 21.36 6.59 12.61
CA GLU A 105 22.28 5.82 11.80
C GLU A 105 21.51 4.97 10.79
N GLY A 106 21.86 5.19 9.50
CA GLY A 106 21.14 4.73 8.34
C GLY A 106 20.93 3.22 8.25
N MET A 107 19.70 2.77 8.51
CA MET A 107 19.25 1.51 7.96
C MET A 107 18.62 1.78 6.58
N ASN A 108 19.32 1.35 5.53
CA ASN A 108 18.75 1.24 4.19
C ASN A 108 17.65 0.17 4.20
N VAL A 109 16.42 0.60 4.48
CA VAL A 109 15.25 -0.28 4.70
C VAL A 109 14.83 -1.05 3.43
N PHE A 110 15.39 -0.72 2.25
CA PHE A 110 15.05 -1.34 0.97
C PHE A 110 16.27 -1.77 0.14
N GLN A 111 17.34 -2.21 0.79
CA GLN A 111 18.56 -2.64 0.10
C GLN A 111 18.35 -3.88 -0.81
N PHE A 112 17.29 -4.69 -0.56
CA PHE A 112 16.96 -5.84 -1.40
C PHE A 112 16.38 -5.46 -2.77
N MET A 113 15.89 -4.22 -2.95
CA MET A 113 15.37 -3.74 -4.24
C MET A 113 16.44 -3.11 -5.14
N GLY A 114 17.65 -2.87 -4.61
CA GLY A 114 18.73 -2.17 -5.31
C GLY A 114 19.94 -3.04 -5.65
N SER A 115 20.00 -4.32 -5.29
CA SER A 115 21.15 -5.16 -5.58
C SER A 115 21.14 -5.65 -7.04
N GLY A 116 21.63 -4.82 -7.93
CA GLY A 116 22.11 -5.29 -9.22
C GLY A 116 23.31 -6.20 -9.00
N SER A 117 23.15 -7.46 -9.36
CA SER A 117 24.16 -8.51 -9.53
C SER A 117 25.13 -8.78 -8.37
N SER A 118 24.89 -9.89 -7.69
CA SER A 118 25.95 -10.59 -6.97
C SER A 118 26.92 -11.20 -8.01
N SER A 119 28.23 -10.90 -7.90
CA SER A 119 29.29 -11.44 -8.74
C SER A 119 29.52 -12.95 -8.54
N GLU A 120 28.91 -13.55 -7.52
CA GLU A 120 29.14 -14.96 -7.15
C GLU A 120 28.25 -15.97 -7.90
N ARG A 121 27.17 -15.51 -8.58
CA ARG A 121 26.37 -16.36 -9.48
C ARG A 121 25.96 -15.58 -10.71
N PRO A 122 26.41 -15.96 -11.90
CA PRO A 122 26.06 -15.27 -13.14
C PRO A 122 24.57 -15.47 -13.43
N THR A 123 23.73 -14.54 -12.94
CA THR A 123 22.27 -14.54 -13.09
C THR A 123 21.84 -14.74 -14.54
N GLN A 124 22.61 -14.19 -15.50
CA GLN A 124 22.33 -14.33 -16.92
C GLN A 124 22.45 -15.79 -17.41
N HIS A 125 23.43 -16.53 -16.91
CA HIS A 125 23.58 -17.96 -17.27
C HIS A 125 22.42 -18.79 -16.76
N ILE A 126 22.02 -18.56 -15.51
CA ILE A 126 20.86 -19.22 -14.90
C ILE A 126 19.56 -18.86 -15.66
N ALA A 127 19.38 -17.60 -16.00
CA ALA A 127 18.22 -17.15 -16.76
C ALA A 127 18.13 -17.81 -18.14
N ARG A 128 19.26 -17.95 -18.85
CA ARG A 128 19.32 -18.69 -20.14
C ARG A 128 18.95 -20.15 -19.98
N LYS A 129 19.52 -20.83 -18.99
CA LYS A 129 19.20 -22.23 -18.71
C LYS A 129 17.72 -22.43 -18.42
N VAL A 130 17.12 -21.58 -17.58
CA VAL A 130 15.68 -21.61 -17.30
C VAL A 130 14.87 -21.36 -18.58
N ALA A 131 15.27 -20.43 -19.42
CA ALA A 131 14.58 -20.17 -20.69
C ALA A 131 14.64 -21.38 -21.64
N GLU A 132 15.80 -22.05 -21.74
CA GLU A 132 15.97 -23.28 -22.51
C GLU A 132 15.09 -24.40 -21.98
N ASP A 133 15.02 -24.60 -20.67
CA ASP A 133 14.16 -25.58 -20.01
C ASP A 133 12.68 -25.31 -20.28
N ILE A 134 12.24 -24.06 -20.25
CA ILE A 134 10.88 -23.64 -20.62
C ILE A 134 10.57 -23.99 -22.06
N MET A 135 11.48 -23.69 -23.00
CA MET A 135 11.29 -23.96 -24.42
C MET A 135 11.26 -25.47 -24.70
N ASN A 136 12.16 -26.25 -24.10
CA ASN A 136 12.20 -27.70 -24.22
C ASN A 136 10.93 -28.35 -23.66
N THR A 137 10.47 -27.89 -22.49
CA THR A 137 9.21 -28.36 -21.89
C THR A 137 8.03 -28.12 -22.83
N LYS A 138 7.95 -26.93 -23.40
CA LYS A 138 6.91 -26.59 -24.36
C LYS A 138 6.97 -27.42 -25.64
N LYS A 139 8.18 -27.63 -26.20
CA LYS A 139 8.40 -28.49 -27.38
C LYS A 139 7.94 -29.91 -27.14
N ASN A 140 8.15 -30.43 -25.94
CA ASN A 140 7.72 -31.77 -25.52
C ASN A 140 6.24 -31.82 -25.04
N LYS A 141 5.45 -30.78 -25.30
CA LYS A 141 4.04 -30.66 -24.89
C LYS A 141 3.82 -30.75 -23.36
N GLY A 142 4.86 -30.47 -22.59
CA GLY A 142 4.79 -30.38 -21.15
C GLY A 142 4.02 -29.15 -20.67
N LYS A 143 3.73 -29.10 -19.37
CA LYS A 143 3.00 -27.99 -18.72
C LYS A 143 3.93 -27.26 -17.78
N ILE A 144 3.81 -25.93 -17.76
CA ILE A 144 4.60 -25.04 -16.90
C ILE A 144 3.66 -24.34 -15.94
N VAL A 145 3.95 -24.46 -14.66
CA VAL A 145 3.23 -23.79 -13.58
C VAL A 145 4.18 -22.77 -12.95
N LEU A 146 3.77 -21.51 -12.96
CA LEU A 146 4.49 -20.45 -12.25
C LEU A 146 3.96 -20.33 -10.83
N VAL A 147 4.85 -20.49 -9.84
CA VAL A 147 4.55 -20.16 -8.44
C VAL A 147 5.15 -18.78 -8.18
N GLY A 148 4.30 -17.77 -8.11
CA GLY A 148 4.71 -16.37 -8.11
C GLY A 148 4.43 -15.65 -6.79
N GLY A 149 5.39 -14.81 -6.39
CA GLY A 149 5.24 -13.85 -5.29
C GLY A 149 5.23 -12.40 -5.79
N PRO A 150 5.07 -11.42 -4.89
CA PRO A 150 4.95 -9.99 -5.24
C PRO A 150 6.23 -9.43 -5.91
N ALA A 151 7.38 -10.10 -5.77
CA ALA A 151 8.62 -9.69 -6.44
C ALA A 151 8.48 -9.57 -7.96
N ILE A 152 7.60 -10.36 -8.60
CA ILE A 152 7.29 -10.25 -10.03
C ILE A 152 6.85 -8.84 -10.40
N VAL A 153 6.02 -8.22 -9.57
CA VAL A 153 5.53 -6.86 -9.81
C VAL A 153 6.57 -5.81 -9.41
N HIS A 154 7.19 -5.98 -8.22
CA HIS A 154 8.16 -5.00 -7.69
C HIS A 154 9.38 -4.83 -8.58
N THR A 155 9.81 -5.89 -9.25
CA THR A 155 10.97 -5.85 -10.16
C THR A 155 10.62 -5.42 -11.59
N GLY A 156 9.34 -5.13 -11.87
CA GLY A 156 8.88 -4.75 -13.20
C GLY A 156 8.71 -5.92 -14.18
N ALA A 157 8.71 -7.17 -13.69
CA ALA A 157 8.59 -8.36 -14.55
C ALA A 157 7.14 -8.71 -14.94
N ALA A 158 6.12 -7.99 -14.41
CA ALA A 158 4.70 -8.29 -14.61
C ALA A 158 4.31 -8.39 -16.10
N ASP A 159 4.74 -7.44 -16.93
CA ASP A 159 4.42 -7.42 -18.36
C ASP A 159 5.05 -8.59 -19.10
N ALA A 160 6.29 -8.96 -18.76
CA ALA A 160 6.98 -10.13 -19.34
C ALA A 160 6.24 -11.43 -18.98
N VAL A 161 5.85 -11.59 -17.72
CA VAL A 161 5.05 -12.75 -17.26
C VAL A 161 3.70 -12.79 -17.94
N ALA A 162 3.00 -11.67 -18.06
CA ALA A 162 1.73 -11.58 -18.77
C ALA A 162 1.88 -12.01 -20.25
N LYS A 163 2.99 -11.62 -20.90
CA LYS A 163 3.30 -12.06 -22.27
C LYS A 163 3.53 -13.57 -22.34
N MET A 164 4.28 -14.14 -21.40
CA MET A 164 4.54 -15.58 -21.32
C MET A 164 3.23 -16.39 -21.14
N ILE A 165 2.29 -15.88 -20.37
CA ILE A 165 0.95 -16.48 -20.20
C ILE A 165 0.17 -16.42 -21.53
N LYS A 166 0.10 -15.24 -22.15
CA LYS A 166 -0.62 -15.02 -23.41
C LYS A 166 -0.10 -15.88 -24.56
N THR A 167 1.22 -16.12 -24.59
CA THR A 167 1.87 -16.94 -25.61
C THR A 167 1.90 -18.45 -25.26
N GLY A 168 1.28 -18.84 -24.15
CA GLY A 168 1.15 -20.23 -23.74
C GLY A 168 2.47 -20.87 -23.23
N HIS A 169 3.46 -20.06 -22.80
CA HIS A 169 4.64 -20.55 -22.13
C HIS A 169 4.37 -20.89 -20.66
N ILE A 170 3.42 -20.21 -20.04
CA ILE A 170 2.93 -20.50 -18.68
C ILE A 170 1.49 -21.00 -18.81
N ASN A 171 1.20 -22.16 -18.25
CA ASN A 171 -0.11 -22.80 -18.33
C ASN A 171 -0.97 -22.55 -17.09
N ALA A 172 -0.35 -22.32 -15.95
CA ALA A 172 -1.05 -21.99 -14.70
C ALA A 172 -0.17 -21.10 -13.83
N VAL A 173 -0.81 -20.28 -13.00
CA VAL A 173 -0.15 -19.44 -11.99
C VAL A 173 -0.72 -19.80 -10.63
N LEU A 174 0.15 -20.13 -9.69
CA LEU A 174 -0.16 -20.24 -8.28
C LEU A 174 0.42 -19.03 -7.56
N ALA A 175 -0.43 -18.28 -6.89
CA ALA A 175 -0.04 -17.03 -6.27
C ALA A 175 -0.73 -16.81 -4.93
N GLY A 176 -0.04 -16.16 -4.01
CA GLY A 176 -0.64 -15.63 -2.80
C GLY A 176 -1.36 -14.29 -3.06
N ASN A 177 -2.05 -13.80 -2.03
CA ASN A 177 -2.78 -12.54 -2.07
C ASN A 177 -1.87 -11.33 -2.37
N ALA A 178 -0.62 -11.35 -1.95
CA ALA A 178 0.30 -10.23 -2.15
C ALA A 178 0.61 -10.00 -3.64
N LEU A 179 0.82 -11.07 -4.45
CA LEU A 179 0.98 -10.89 -5.90
C LEU A 179 -0.25 -10.23 -6.51
N ALA A 180 -1.45 -10.74 -6.19
CA ALA A 180 -2.70 -10.22 -6.73
C ALA A 180 -2.93 -8.75 -6.37
N VAL A 181 -2.64 -8.36 -5.13
CA VAL A 181 -2.81 -6.98 -4.66
C VAL A 181 -1.88 -6.03 -5.41
N HIS A 182 -0.58 -6.37 -5.49
CA HIS A 182 0.40 -5.49 -6.13
C HIS A 182 0.26 -5.46 -7.65
N ASP A 183 -0.23 -6.53 -8.27
CA ASP A 183 -0.55 -6.55 -9.71
C ASP A 183 -1.73 -5.61 -10.01
N VAL A 184 -2.79 -5.63 -9.20
CA VAL A 184 -3.89 -4.65 -9.31
C VAL A 184 -3.42 -3.23 -9.02
N GLU A 185 -2.57 -3.02 -8.00
CA GLU A 185 -1.96 -1.72 -7.70
C GLU A 185 -1.17 -1.21 -8.91
N TYR A 186 -0.34 -2.06 -9.52
CA TYR A 186 0.43 -1.69 -10.71
C TYR A 186 -0.46 -1.35 -11.90
N ALA A 187 -1.45 -2.21 -12.19
CA ALA A 187 -2.35 -2.01 -13.32
C ALA A 187 -3.20 -0.74 -13.21
N THR A 188 -3.56 -0.32 -11.99
CA THR A 188 -4.46 0.82 -11.76
C THR A 188 -3.74 2.13 -11.41
N LEU A 189 -2.60 2.04 -10.74
CA LEU A 189 -1.90 3.19 -10.17
C LEU A 189 -0.44 3.31 -10.66
N GLY A 190 0.09 2.32 -11.39
CA GLY A 190 1.47 2.30 -11.87
C GLY A 190 2.51 2.14 -10.77
N THR A 191 2.07 1.76 -9.57
CA THR A 191 2.93 1.61 -8.38
C THR A 191 2.93 0.19 -7.85
N SER A 192 3.96 -0.16 -7.08
CA SER A 192 4.01 -1.35 -6.27
C SER A 192 4.71 -1.01 -4.96
N LEU A 193 4.11 -1.39 -3.82
CA LEU A 193 4.53 -0.93 -2.49
C LEU A 193 4.63 0.60 -2.37
N GLY A 194 3.79 1.34 -3.10
CA GLY A 194 3.81 2.78 -3.12
C GLY A 194 4.94 3.43 -3.89
N MET A 195 5.77 2.65 -4.56
CA MET A 195 6.82 3.12 -5.47
C MET A 195 6.37 2.98 -6.92
N LYS A 196 6.68 3.96 -7.76
CA LYS A 196 6.44 3.85 -9.20
C LYS A 196 7.33 2.76 -9.77
N VAL A 197 6.75 1.76 -10.41
CA VAL A 197 7.51 0.61 -10.96
C VAL A 197 8.42 1.05 -12.10
N LYS A 198 8.04 2.11 -12.82
CA LYS A 198 8.73 2.58 -14.01
C LYS A 198 10.09 3.25 -13.73
N ASP A 199 10.18 4.02 -12.65
CA ASP A 199 11.36 4.84 -12.33
C ASP A 199 11.87 4.66 -10.89
N GLY A 200 11.20 3.84 -10.08
CA GLY A 200 11.59 3.57 -8.70
C GLY A 200 11.39 4.75 -7.75
N THR A 201 10.70 5.81 -8.16
CA THR A 201 10.44 6.96 -7.29
C THR A 201 9.25 6.74 -6.37
N LEU A 202 9.25 7.38 -5.21
CA LEU A 202 8.13 7.32 -4.29
C LEU A 202 6.90 8.04 -4.87
N ALA A 203 5.75 7.39 -4.84
CA ALA A 203 4.50 8.05 -5.17
C ALA A 203 4.00 8.89 -3.98
N VAL A 204 3.38 10.02 -4.28
CA VAL A 204 2.72 10.84 -3.25
C VAL A 204 1.64 9.98 -2.57
N ARG A 205 1.74 9.82 -1.24
CA ARG A 205 0.85 8.94 -0.44
C ARG A 205 0.87 7.47 -0.90
N GLY A 206 1.96 7.01 -1.51
CA GLY A 206 2.10 5.67 -2.07
C GLY A 206 1.86 4.53 -1.06
N HIS A 207 2.11 4.78 0.23
CA HIS A 207 1.91 3.81 1.32
C HIS A 207 0.48 3.24 1.43
N ARG A 208 -0.51 3.89 0.82
CA ARG A 208 -1.91 3.43 0.82
C ARG A 208 -2.37 2.81 -0.50
N ASN A 209 -1.54 2.86 -1.56
CA ASN A 209 -1.94 2.46 -2.91
C ASN A 209 -2.41 1.01 -2.99
N HIS A 210 -1.75 0.09 -2.28
CA HIS A 210 -2.20 -1.30 -2.21
C HIS A 210 -3.60 -1.44 -1.57
N MET A 211 -3.94 -0.59 -0.59
CA MET A 211 -5.28 -0.57 0.00
C MET A 211 -6.31 0.08 -0.93
N ASP A 212 -5.92 1.10 -1.69
CA ASP A 212 -6.77 1.67 -2.73
C ASP A 212 -7.06 0.65 -3.84
N ALA A 213 -6.08 -0.18 -4.21
CA ALA A 213 -6.25 -1.30 -5.15
C ALA A 213 -7.27 -2.33 -4.63
N ILE A 214 -7.10 -2.80 -3.39
CA ILE A 214 -8.05 -3.71 -2.73
C ILE A 214 -9.46 -3.09 -2.69
N ASN A 215 -9.56 -1.84 -2.25
CA ASN A 215 -10.83 -1.12 -2.16
C ASN A 215 -11.53 -1.00 -3.52
N SER A 216 -10.77 -0.80 -4.59
CA SER A 216 -11.30 -0.73 -5.96
C SER A 216 -11.93 -2.05 -6.40
N VAL A 217 -11.33 -3.19 -6.05
CA VAL A 217 -11.90 -4.52 -6.31
C VAL A 217 -13.21 -4.71 -5.53
N PHE A 218 -13.25 -4.33 -4.24
CA PHE A 218 -14.48 -4.41 -3.44
C PHE A 218 -15.59 -3.49 -3.97
N LYS A 219 -15.25 -2.28 -4.42
CA LYS A 219 -16.20 -1.37 -5.08
C LYS A 219 -16.81 -1.98 -6.34
N ALA A 220 -16.01 -2.64 -7.16
CA ALA A 220 -16.47 -3.34 -8.37
C ALA A 220 -17.27 -4.63 -8.04
N GLY A 221 -17.08 -5.17 -6.84
CA GLY A 221 -17.70 -6.41 -6.35
C GLY A 221 -16.89 -7.68 -6.60
N SER A 222 -15.97 -7.68 -7.54
CA SER A 222 -14.97 -8.74 -7.76
C SER A 222 -13.90 -8.29 -8.75
N LEU A 223 -12.74 -8.94 -8.75
CA LEU A 223 -11.69 -8.71 -9.74
C LEU A 223 -12.20 -8.94 -11.18
N LYS A 224 -12.97 -10.01 -11.40
CA LYS A 224 -13.59 -10.30 -12.72
C LYS A 224 -14.46 -9.14 -13.21
N LYS A 225 -15.31 -8.59 -12.34
CA LYS A 225 -16.16 -7.44 -12.70
C LYS A 225 -15.34 -6.19 -12.96
N MET A 226 -14.28 -5.95 -12.18
CA MET A 226 -13.39 -4.83 -12.37
C MET A 226 -12.72 -4.86 -13.75
N VAL A 227 -12.18 -6.02 -14.16
CA VAL A 227 -11.59 -6.21 -15.48
C VAL A 227 -12.62 -6.01 -16.59
N GLN A 228 -13.86 -6.53 -16.44
CA GLN A 228 -14.93 -6.34 -17.41
C GLN A 228 -15.37 -4.88 -17.57
N GLN A 229 -15.29 -4.09 -16.48
CA GLN A 229 -15.60 -2.66 -16.49
C GLN A 229 -14.46 -1.81 -17.04
N LYS A 230 -13.32 -2.41 -17.41
CA LYS A 230 -12.10 -1.73 -17.88
C LYS A 230 -11.61 -0.66 -16.88
N LYS A 231 -11.75 -0.94 -15.60
CA LYS A 231 -11.31 -0.07 -14.49
C LYS A 231 -9.96 -0.51 -13.97
#